data_aa40baef325ddf69283f45073cc2f46f
#
_entry.id   aa40baef325ddf69283f45073cc2f46f
#
_cell.length_a   1.000
_cell.length_b   1.000
_cell.length_c   1.000
_cell.angle_alpha   90.00
_cell.angle_beta   90.00
_cell.angle_gamma   90.00
#
_symmetry.space_group_name_H-M   'P 1'
#
loop_
_entity.id
_entity.type
_entity.pdbx_description
1 polymer ?
#
loop_
_entity_poly.entity_id
_entity_poly.type
_entity_poly.pdbx_seq_one_letter_code
_entity_poly.pdbx_strand_id
1 'polypeptide(L)'
;MVTELLLLGGHALLASTLSLYGLHRLWLTARYWRTRRQAPTLTTLEERTLPLVTVQLPVYNERYVITRLIDAAAALDWPRDRLELQILDDSDDDTTPLAEAAAARHRAKGLDVTVLRRPDRQGFKAGALAWGLSRAKGSIIAIFDADFVPPADFLRRAVPALGPEIGMVQARWTHLNEGESWLTRVEAMLLDGHFVIEHAARARSGRWFNFNGTAGLWRREAIHDAGGWQGDTLTEDLDLSYRAQLVGWRFVYLPDLAVPAELPGDILAFKSQQRRWAKGSIQTAKKLLPRLWRSPAPWPVKLEATAHLCANLAYPLVLLLSVITPLAAIQRVGHALVEPLHAVFFTVAMTSLGVFYGVSAGAYHNDWARRLGRVPWAMALGAGMAVNQSRAVFEALFGEVGAFVRTPKRGESGGGRYALGGDGGAIVEITLGLGQLLGAVACMFAGAWGSAPLLALFGLGYLWVGLGSLSPAPSPKPVVAAEAEAAG
;
A
#
# COMPACT_ATOMS: atom_id res chain seq x y z
N MET A 1 16.36 8.48 -40.38
CA MET A 1 17.63 8.15 -39.67
C MET A 1 17.75 8.82 -38.30
N VAL A 2 17.82 10.17 -38.15
CA VAL A 2 17.96 10.81 -36.81
C VAL A 2 16.74 10.54 -35.90
N THR A 3 15.52 10.74 -36.37
CA THR A 3 14.28 10.49 -35.63
C THR A 3 14.16 9.02 -35.21
N GLU A 4 14.55 8.12 -36.06
CA GLU A 4 14.56 6.67 -35.85
C GLU A 4 15.58 6.27 -34.75
N LEU A 5 16.80 6.79 -34.82
CA LEU A 5 17.82 6.61 -33.78
C LEU A 5 17.38 7.15 -32.42
N LEU A 6 16.70 8.31 -32.37
CA LEU A 6 16.16 8.89 -31.16
C LEU A 6 15.05 8.02 -30.55
N LEU A 7 14.13 7.49 -31.37
CA LEU A 7 13.06 6.60 -30.91
C LEU A 7 13.63 5.27 -30.38
N LEU A 8 14.53 4.65 -31.11
CA LEU A 8 15.14 3.38 -30.71
C LEU A 8 16.03 3.55 -29.46
N GLY A 9 16.86 4.62 -29.45
CA GLY A 9 17.70 4.93 -28.29
C GLY A 9 16.89 5.29 -27.03
N GLY A 10 15.86 6.12 -27.19
CA GLY A 10 14.94 6.47 -26.09
C GLY A 10 14.21 5.25 -25.55
N HIS A 11 13.71 4.39 -26.44
CA HIS A 11 13.06 3.14 -26.01
C HIS A 11 14.02 2.20 -25.27
N ALA A 12 15.24 1.99 -25.78
CA ALA A 12 16.26 1.15 -25.15
C ALA A 12 16.64 1.71 -23.75
N LEU A 13 16.78 3.01 -23.62
CA LEU A 13 17.06 3.67 -22.34
C LEU A 13 15.94 3.44 -21.32
N LEU A 14 14.67 3.63 -21.72
CA LEU A 14 13.52 3.42 -20.86
C LEU A 14 13.41 1.94 -20.42
N ALA A 15 13.52 1.02 -21.36
CA ALA A 15 13.47 -0.41 -21.08
C ALA A 15 14.61 -0.85 -20.14
N SER A 16 15.84 -0.34 -20.36
CA SER A 16 16.98 -0.61 -19.49
C SER A 16 16.74 -0.05 -18.08
N THR A 17 16.25 1.19 -17.96
CA THR A 17 15.95 1.80 -16.66
C THR A 17 14.88 1.00 -15.92
N LEU A 18 13.80 0.59 -16.58
CA LEU A 18 12.76 -0.23 -15.98
C LEU A 18 13.27 -1.63 -15.60
N SER A 19 14.23 -2.18 -16.35
CA SER A 19 14.86 -3.46 -16.00
C SER A 19 15.63 -3.38 -14.68
N LEU A 20 16.17 -2.22 -14.29
CA LEU A 20 16.81 -2.02 -12.99
C LEU A 20 15.82 -2.23 -11.83
N TYR A 21 14.56 -1.83 -11.99
CA TYR A 21 13.51 -2.13 -10.99
C TYR A 21 13.24 -3.65 -10.88
N GLY A 22 13.26 -4.35 -12.02
CA GLY A 22 13.16 -5.82 -12.03
C GLY A 22 14.34 -6.49 -11.32
N LEU A 23 15.56 -6.06 -11.59
CA LEU A 23 16.78 -6.56 -10.94
C LEU A 23 16.79 -6.25 -9.43
N HIS A 24 16.30 -5.06 -9.03
CA HIS A 24 16.14 -4.72 -7.62
C HIS A 24 15.15 -5.66 -6.91
N ARG A 25 14.02 -6.01 -7.55
CA ARG A 25 13.09 -7.01 -7.00
C ARG A 25 13.74 -8.39 -6.85
N LEU A 26 14.52 -8.84 -7.82
CA LEU A 26 15.27 -10.09 -7.72
C LEU A 26 16.29 -10.04 -6.57
N TRP A 27 16.97 -8.91 -6.38
CA TRP A 27 17.88 -8.70 -5.26
C TRP A 27 17.15 -8.78 -3.91
N LEU A 28 15.99 -8.12 -3.75
CA LEU A 28 15.16 -8.23 -2.55
C LEU A 28 14.71 -9.67 -2.31
N THR A 29 14.29 -10.38 -3.36
CA THR A 29 13.88 -11.79 -3.27
C THR A 29 15.05 -12.68 -2.81
N ALA A 30 16.25 -12.45 -3.36
CA ALA A 30 17.45 -13.18 -2.94
C ALA A 30 17.81 -12.87 -1.47
N ARG A 31 17.67 -11.60 -1.03
CA ARG A 31 17.86 -11.20 0.36
C ARG A 31 16.85 -11.87 1.28
N TYR A 32 15.56 -11.83 0.93
CA TYR A 32 14.52 -12.55 1.65
C TYR A 32 14.85 -14.03 1.80
N TRP A 33 15.22 -14.71 0.71
CA TRP A 33 15.52 -16.14 0.72
C TRP A 33 16.68 -16.48 1.64
N ARG A 34 17.72 -15.66 1.66
CA ARG A 34 18.89 -15.85 2.55
C ARG A 34 18.57 -15.61 4.03
N THR A 35 17.63 -14.73 4.32
CA THR A 35 17.32 -14.29 5.68
C THR A 35 15.99 -14.82 6.22
N ARG A 36 15.22 -15.60 5.44
CA ARG A 36 13.86 -16.02 5.79
C ARG A 36 13.72 -16.80 7.11
N ARG A 37 14.78 -17.45 7.54
CA ARG A 37 14.82 -18.21 8.80
C ARG A 37 15.22 -17.37 10.02
N GLN A 38 15.61 -16.12 9.83
CA GLN A 38 15.96 -15.23 10.94
C GLN A 38 14.67 -14.77 11.62
N ALA A 39 14.56 -15.11 12.91
CA ALA A 39 13.48 -14.63 13.76
C ALA A 39 13.87 -13.32 14.45
N PRO A 40 12.95 -12.41 14.74
CA PRO A 40 13.21 -11.25 15.58
C PRO A 40 13.52 -11.70 17.01
N THR A 41 14.35 -10.93 17.70
CA THR A 41 14.57 -11.13 19.14
C THR A 41 13.34 -10.66 19.90
N LEU A 42 12.79 -11.53 20.73
CA LEU A 42 11.63 -11.23 21.56
C LEU A 42 12.07 -11.17 23.03
N THR A 43 11.57 -10.19 23.77
CA THR A 43 11.74 -10.09 25.21
C THR A 43 10.67 -10.89 25.93
N THR A 44 11.00 -11.51 27.05
CA THR A 44 10.00 -12.17 27.89
C THR A 44 9.14 -11.13 28.59
N LEU A 45 7.83 -11.26 28.48
CA LEU A 45 6.87 -10.42 29.20
C LEU A 45 6.52 -11.08 30.55
N GLU A 46 6.64 -10.29 31.60
CA GLU A 46 6.12 -10.65 32.92
C GLU A 46 4.76 -9.97 33.11
N GLU A 47 3.73 -10.73 33.50
CA GLU A 47 2.36 -10.23 33.67
C GLU A 47 2.29 -9.00 34.61
N ARG A 48 3.16 -8.97 35.62
CA ARG A 48 3.18 -7.87 36.61
C ARG A 48 3.76 -6.55 36.05
N THR A 49 4.56 -6.62 34.99
CA THR A 49 5.26 -5.47 34.41
C THR A 49 4.78 -5.11 33.01
N LEU A 50 3.64 -5.65 32.58
CA LEU A 50 3.06 -5.33 31.29
C LEU A 50 2.84 -3.83 31.14
N PRO A 51 3.27 -3.20 30.03
CA PRO A 51 3.11 -1.77 29.82
C PRO A 51 1.65 -1.41 29.58
N LEU A 52 1.29 -0.16 29.87
CA LEU A 52 0.02 0.40 29.43
C LEU A 52 0.10 0.67 27.92
N VAL A 53 -0.88 0.12 27.19
CA VAL A 53 -1.02 0.26 25.73
C VAL A 53 -2.23 1.14 25.44
N THR A 54 -2.04 2.16 24.61
CA THR A 54 -3.13 2.93 24.02
C THR A 54 -3.34 2.46 22.59
N VAL A 55 -4.54 1.99 22.28
CA VAL A 55 -4.96 1.64 20.93
C VAL A 55 -5.65 2.84 20.30
N GLN A 56 -5.09 3.39 19.24
CA GLN A 56 -5.64 4.49 18.47
C GLN A 56 -6.35 3.97 17.21
N LEU A 57 -7.62 4.32 17.06
CA LEU A 57 -8.50 3.95 15.97
C LEU A 57 -8.89 5.23 15.21
N PRO A 58 -8.10 5.69 14.22
CA PRO A 58 -8.45 6.87 13.43
C PRO A 58 -9.60 6.56 12.48
N VAL A 59 -10.68 7.35 12.54
CA VAL A 59 -11.94 7.10 11.84
C VAL A 59 -12.43 8.36 11.14
N TYR A 60 -12.89 8.20 9.89
CA TYR A 60 -13.58 9.25 9.15
C TYR A 60 -14.59 8.62 8.19
N ASN A 61 -15.89 8.78 8.47
CA ASN A 61 -17.00 8.27 7.66
C ASN A 61 -16.90 6.75 7.38
N GLU A 62 -16.77 5.93 8.43
CA GLU A 62 -16.55 4.48 8.36
C GLU A 62 -17.73 3.65 8.92
N ARG A 63 -18.97 4.12 8.73
CA ARG A 63 -20.18 3.53 9.34
C ARG A 63 -20.35 2.02 9.11
N TYR A 64 -19.82 1.48 8.02
CA TYR A 64 -19.97 0.06 7.68
C TYR A 64 -18.99 -0.88 8.40
N VAL A 65 -17.91 -0.34 8.96
CA VAL A 65 -16.82 -1.15 9.55
C VAL A 65 -16.47 -0.74 10.99
N ILE A 66 -16.94 0.43 11.46
CA ILE A 66 -16.53 1.00 12.76
C ILE A 66 -16.87 0.08 13.94
N THR A 67 -18.04 -0.51 13.96
CA THR A 67 -18.45 -1.40 15.06
C THR A 67 -17.57 -2.63 15.13
N ARG A 68 -17.30 -3.27 13.99
CA ARG A 68 -16.38 -4.43 13.88
C ARG A 68 -14.98 -4.08 14.39
N LEU A 69 -14.44 -2.92 14.00
CA LEU A 69 -13.12 -2.46 14.45
C LEU A 69 -13.07 -2.31 15.97
N ILE A 70 -14.06 -1.59 16.57
CA ILE A 70 -14.12 -1.35 18.01
C ILE A 70 -14.25 -2.67 18.77
N ASP A 71 -15.10 -3.57 18.31
CA ASP A 71 -15.31 -4.89 18.92
C ASP A 71 -14.04 -5.75 18.84
N ALA A 72 -13.32 -5.74 17.71
CA ALA A 72 -12.05 -6.45 17.56
C ALA A 72 -10.94 -5.86 18.45
N ALA A 73 -10.84 -4.53 18.54
CA ALA A 73 -9.87 -3.86 19.41
C ALA A 73 -10.17 -4.10 20.90
N ALA A 74 -11.45 -4.13 21.28
CA ALA A 74 -11.88 -4.43 22.65
C ALA A 74 -11.68 -5.92 23.05
N ALA A 75 -11.53 -6.80 22.07
CA ALA A 75 -11.26 -8.23 22.26
C ALA A 75 -9.76 -8.57 22.40
N LEU A 76 -8.86 -7.57 22.31
CA LEU A 76 -7.43 -7.79 22.49
C LEU A 76 -7.12 -8.36 23.86
N ASP A 77 -6.34 -9.45 23.90
CA ASP A 77 -5.85 -10.08 25.13
C ASP A 77 -4.78 -9.24 25.80
N TRP A 78 -5.23 -8.32 26.64
CA TRP A 78 -4.39 -7.47 27.47
C TRP A 78 -5.14 -7.12 28.79
N PRO A 79 -4.44 -6.93 29.92
CA PRO A 79 -5.09 -6.55 31.16
C PRO A 79 -5.90 -5.25 30.96
N ARG A 80 -7.16 -5.26 31.42
CA ARG A 80 -8.09 -4.15 31.19
C ARG A 80 -7.65 -2.83 31.82
N ASP A 81 -6.95 -2.90 32.95
CA ASP A 81 -6.35 -1.75 33.64
C ASP A 81 -5.09 -1.23 32.92
N ARG A 82 -4.62 -1.93 31.88
CA ARG A 82 -3.45 -1.58 31.07
C ARG A 82 -3.76 -1.44 29.57
N LEU A 83 -5.04 -1.35 29.22
CA LEU A 83 -5.52 -1.17 27.85
C LEU A 83 -6.44 0.03 27.78
N GLU A 84 -6.04 1.04 27.01
CA GLU A 84 -6.86 2.22 26.68
C GLU A 84 -7.21 2.15 25.18
N LEU A 85 -8.48 2.37 24.83
CA LEU A 85 -8.95 2.52 23.46
C LEU A 85 -9.34 3.97 23.19
N GLN A 86 -8.75 4.59 22.19
CA GLN A 86 -9.08 5.91 21.68
C GLN A 86 -9.66 5.80 20.27
N ILE A 87 -10.95 6.06 20.11
CA ILE A 87 -11.59 6.22 18.81
C ILE A 87 -11.41 7.69 18.40
N LEU A 88 -10.56 7.95 17.40
CA LEU A 88 -10.23 9.29 16.94
C LEU A 88 -11.18 9.63 15.79
N ASP A 89 -12.34 10.17 16.12
CA ASP A 89 -13.47 10.33 15.20
C ASP A 89 -13.54 11.74 14.61
N ASP A 90 -13.24 11.81 13.30
CA ASP A 90 -13.37 13.02 12.47
C ASP A 90 -14.62 13.00 11.58
N SER A 91 -15.56 12.08 11.82
CA SER A 91 -16.71 11.83 10.95
C SER A 91 -17.77 12.93 11.00
N ASP A 92 -18.47 13.10 9.89
CA ASP A 92 -19.60 14.00 9.70
C ASP A 92 -20.90 13.27 9.24
N ASP A 93 -20.90 11.91 9.34
CA ASP A 93 -22.03 11.04 9.02
C ASP A 93 -22.45 10.17 10.24
N ASP A 94 -23.22 9.10 10.00
CA ASP A 94 -23.73 8.16 11.01
C ASP A 94 -22.63 7.35 11.74
N THR A 95 -21.35 7.53 11.40
CA THR A 95 -20.23 6.80 12.03
C THR A 95 -20.12 7.16 13.51
N THR A 96 -20.29 8.45 13.87
CA THR A 96 -20.17 8.92 15.25
C THR A 96 -21.15 8.25 16.21
N PRO A 97 -22.48 8.23 15.97
CA PRO A 97 -23.41 7.55 16.87
C PRO A 97 -23.15 6.05 16.98
N LEU A 98 -22.70 5.38 15.90
CA LEU A 98 -22.32 3.97 15.92
C LEU A 98 -21.06 3.72 16.78
N ALA A 99 -20.07 4.60 16.66
CA ALA A 99 -18.85 4.55 17.47
C ALA A 99 -19.15 4.77 18.97
N GLU A 100 -19.97 5.75 19.30
CA GLU A 100 -20.39 6.03 20.69
C GLU A 100 -21.18 4.87 21.30
N ALA A 101 -22.12 4.27 20.53
CA ALA A 101 -22.87 3.11 20.99
C ALA A 101 -21.96 1.91 21.26
N ALA A 102 -21.01 1.63 20.37
CA ALA A 102 -20.03 0.56 20.56
C ALA A 102 -19.12 0.84 21.77
N ALA A 103 -18.59 2.05 21.89
CA ALA A 103 -17.76 2.47 23.01
C ALA A 103 -18.51 2.33 24.35
N ALA A 104 -19.78 2.74 24.41
CA ALA A 104 -20.61 2.61 25.62
C ALA A 104 -20.78 1.14 26.07
N ARG A 105 -21.00 0.21 25.12
CA ARG A 105 -21.09 -1.23 25.43
C ARG A 105 -19.81 -1.77 26.08
N HIS A 106 -18.63 -1.32 25.63
CA HIS A 106 -17.36 -1.79 26.15
C HIS A 106 -16.97 -1.07 27.46
N ARG A 107 -17.33 0.20 27.62
CA ARG A 107 -17.20 0.93 28.92
C ARG A 107 -18.02 0.26 30.01
N ALA A 108 -19.24 -0.16 29.71
CA ALA A 108 -20.09 -0.88 30.66
C ALA A 108 -19.48 -2.23 31.10
N LYS A 109 -18.56 -2.81 30.31
CA LYS A 109 -17.79 -4.02 30.65
C LYS A 109 -16.44 -3.70 31.34
N GLY A 110 -16.21 -2.45 31.74
CA GLY A 110 -15.01 -2.01 32.46
C GLY A 110 -13.77 -1.77 31.60
N LEU A 111 -13.91 -1.58 30.28
CA LEU A 111 -12.79 -1.19 29.43
C LEU A 111 -12.69 0.35 29.34
N ASP A 112 -11.47 0.88 29.39
CA ASP A 112 -11.20 2.31 29.21
C ASP A 112 -11.31 2.66 27.72
N VAL A 113 -12.47 3.16 27.29
CA VAL A 113 -12.77 3.51 25.90
C VAL A 113 -13.27 4.93 25.80
N THR A 114 -12.62 5.73 24.96
CA THR A 114 -13.00 7.13 24.75
C THR A 114 -13.14 7.43 23.26
N VAL A 115 -14.25 8.08 22.89
CA VAL A 115 -14.41 8.68 21.55
C VAL A 115 -13.89 10.10 21.63
N LEU A 116 -12.83 10.40 20.88
CA LEU A 116 -12.18 11.70 20.82
C LEU A 116 -12.54 12.40 19.52
N ARG A 117 -13.25 13.51 19.63
CA ARG A 117 -13.55 14.41 18.53
C ARG A 117 -12.76 15.70 18.65
N ARG A 118 -12.21 16.17 17.55
CA ARG A 118 -11.47 17.44 17.50
C ARG A 118 -12.29 18.50 16.75
N PRO A 119 -12.00 19.80 16.96
CA PRO A 119 -12.81 20.88 16.37
C PRO A 119 -12.69 20.97 14.85
N ASP A 120 -11.58 20.52 14.28
CA ASP A 120 -11.31 20.53 12.84
C ASP A 120 -10.53 19.28 12.40
N ARG A 121 -10.43 19.08 11.09
CA ARG A 121 -9.69 17.96 10.47
C ARG A 121 -8.29 18.35 9.99
N GLN A 122 -7.69 19.40 10.52
CA GLN A 122 -6.35 19.83 10.10
C GLN A 122 -5.35 18.68 10.22
N GLY A 123 -4.56 18.45 9.14
CA GLY A 123 -3.60 17.34 9.06
C GLY A 123 -4.25 15.95 8.93
N PHE A 124 -5.57 15.86 8.72
CA PHE A 124 -6.27 14.59 8.48
C PHE A 124 -5.92 13.51 9.51
N LYS A 125 -5.54 12.28 9.06
CA LYS A 125 -5.16 11.17 9.94
C LYS A 125 -3.95 11.52 10.83
N ALA A 126 -2.92 12.17 10.30
CA ALA A 126 -1.77 12.62 11.09
C ALA A 126 -2.20 13.54 12.25
N GLY A 127 -3.08 14.50 11.95
CA GLY A 127 -3.64 15.40 12.98
C GLY A 127 -4.48 14.67 14.02
N ALA A 128 -5.29 13.68 13.61
CA ALA A 128 -6.07 12.85 14.53
C ALA A 128 -5.16 12.04 15.46
N LEU A 129 -4.14 11.37 14.89
CA LEU A 129 -3.15 10.61 15.67
C LEU A 129 -2.35 11.51 16.64
N ALA A 130 -1.95 12.72 16.21
CA ALA A 130 -1.29 13.70 17.09
C ALA A 130 -2.20 14.14 18.22
N TRP A 131 -3.47 14.41 17.94
CA TRP A 131 -4.47 14.79 18.93
C TRP A 131 -4.71 13.68 19.97
N GLY A 132 -4.84 12.43 19.50
CA GLY A 132 -4.95 11.26 20.37
C GLY A 132 -3.69 11.04 21.20
N LEU A 133 -2.50 11.17 20.59
CA LEU A 133 -1.22 10.97 21.26
C LEU A 133 -1.02 11.89 22.45
N SER A 134 -1.45 13.17 22.36
CA SER A 134 -1.36 14.13 23.46
C SER A 134 -2.23 13.76 24.69
N ARG A 135 -3.20 12.86 24.49
CA ARG A 135 -4.14 12.37 25.51
C ARG A 135 -3.92 10.90 25.88
N ALA A 136 -3.07 10.20 25.13
CA ALA A 136 -2.77 8.79 25.36
C ALA A 136 -2.10 8.60 26.74
N LYS A 137 -2.56 7.59 27.47
CA LYS A 137 -1.99 7.18 28.76
C LYS A 137 -0.81 6.22 28.56
N GLY A 138 -0.85 5.43 27.49
CA GLY A 138 0.11 4.37 27.21
C GLY A 138 1.50 4.85 26.79
N SER A 139 2.52 4.10 27.17
CA SER A 139 3.88 4.23 26.65
C SER A 139 4.05 3.55 25.28
N ILE A 140 3.12 2.67 24.94
CA ILE A 140 3.02 1.98 23.65
C ILE A 140 1.72 2.41 22.98
N ILE A 141 1.81 2.76 21.71
CA ILE A 141 0.69 3.16 20.87
C ILE A 141 0.46 2.09 19.79
N ALA A 142 -0.66 1.40 19.84
CA ALA A 142 -1.12 0.52 18.76
C ALA A 142 -2.04 1.29 17.82
N ILE A 143 -1.95 1.05 16.52
CA ILE A 143 -2.78 1.77 15.54
C ILE A 143 -3.46 0.77 14.61
N PHE A 144 -4.79 0.90 14.46
CA PHE A 144 -5.58 0.11 13.50
C PHE A 144 -6.54 1.02 12.73
N ASP A 145 -6.45 0.95 11.41
CA ASP A 145 -7.41 1.60 10.52
C ASP A 145 -8.77 0.87 10.54
N ALA A 146 -9.81 1.55 10.10
CA ALA A 146 -11.19 1.12 10.27
C ALA A 146 -11.53 -0.24 9.61
N ASP A 147 -10.81 -0.62 8.58
CA ASP A 147 -11.00 -1.86 7.81
C ASP A 147 -10.19 -3.06 8.35
N PHE A 148 -9.40 -2.87 9.41
CA PHE A 148 -8.58 -3.92 10.02
C PHE A 148 -9.31 -4.67 11.12
N VAL A 149 -8.98 -5.95 11.26
CA VAL A 149 -9.49 -6.83 12.31
C VAL A 149 -8.29 -7.45 13.04
N PRO A 150 -7.75 -6.79 14.08
CA PRO A 150 -6.62 -7.35 14.82
C PRO A 150 -7.02 -8.66 15.51
N PRO A 151 -6.18 -9.70 15.46
CA PRO A 151 -6.40 -10.92 16.22
C PRO A 151 -6.25 -10.65 17.73
N ALA A 152 -6.98 -11.39 18.55
CA ALA A 152 -7.01 -11.16 19.99
C ALA A 152 -5.61 -11.23 20.64
N ASP A 153 -4.74 -12.10 20.16
CA ASP A 153 -3.36 -12.29 20.63
C ASP A 153 -2.34 -11.24 20.08
N PHE A 154 -2.82 -10.23 19.36
CA PHE A 154 -1.93 -9.25 18.69
C PHE A 154 -0.94 -8.60 19.66
N LEU A 155 -1.40 -8.06 20.78
CA LEU A 155 -0.54 -7.39 21.76
C LEU A 155 0.43 -8.37 22.44
N ARG A 156 -0.03 -9.59 22.76
CA ARG A 156 0.81 -10.64 23.33
C ARG A 156 1.97 -11.04 22.43
N ARG A 157 1.80 -10.95 21.12
CA ARG A 157 2.82 -11.28 20.11
C ARG A 157 3.67 -10.10 19.69
N ALA A 158 3.12 -8.89 19.67
CA ALA A 158 3.81 -7.71 19.14
C ALA A 158 4.62 -6.97 20.21
N VAL A 159 4.11 -6.83 21.45
CA VAL A 159 4.80 -6.10 22.53
C VAL A 159 6.17 -6.70 22.89
N PRO A 160 6.36 -8.04 22.92
CA PRO A 160 7.67 -8.64 23.17
C PRO A 160 8.77 -8.21 22.19
N ALA A 161 8.41 -7.75 20.99
CA ALA A 161 9.37 -7.28 19.99
C ALA A 161 9.85 -5.83 20.23
N LEU A 162 9.23 -5.09 21.15
CA LEU A 162 9.63 -3.74 21.53
C LEU A 162 10.79 -3.75 22.54
N GLY A 163 11.97 -4.21 22.12
CA GLY A 163 13.20 -4.03 22.90
C GLY A 163 13.55 -2.55 23.11
N PRO A 164 14.56 -2.23 23.95
CA PRO A 164 14.90 -0.85 24.34
C PRO A 164 15.16 0.09 23.16
N GLU A 165 15.80 -0.41 22.10
CA GLU A 165 16.16 0.38 20.90
C GLU A 165 15.08 0.32 19.79
N ILE A 166 14.00 -0.41 20.02
CA ILE A 166 12.95 -0.62 19.03
C ILE A 166 11.86 0.43 19.19
N GLY A 167 11.75 1.31 18.20
CA GLY A 167 10.73 2.36 18.18
C GLY A 167 9.40 1.93 17.57
N MET A 168 9.43 0.93 16.66
CA MET A 168 8.22 0.50 15.95
C MET A 168 8.26 -1.01 15.65
N VAL A 169 7.08 -1.63 15.72
CA VAL A 169 6.83 -3.02 15.30
C VAL A 169 5.71 -3.02 14.28
N GLN A 170 5.95 -3.59 13.10
CA GLN A 170 4.96 -3.76 12.02
C GLN A 170 4.55 -5.24 11.91
N ALA A 171 3.25 -5.51 11.89
CA ALA A 171 2.69 -6.81 11.55
C ALA A 171 2.40 -6.92 10.04
N ARG A 172 2.22 -8.16 9.54
CA ARG A 172 1.88 -8.43 8.14
C ARG A 172 0.39 -8.22 7.91
N TRP A 173 0.04 -7.53 6.83
CA TRP A 173 -1.34 -7.46 6.37
C TRP A 173 -1.74 -8.74 5.65
N THR A 174 -2.99 -9.13 5.85
CA THR A 174 -3.69 -10.18 5.09
C THR A 174 -5.05 -9.65 4.64
N HIS A 175 -5.82 -10.45 3.89
CA HIS A 175 -6.94 -9.94 3.13
C HIS A 175 -8.24 -10.65 3.51
N LEU A 176 -9.29 -9.89 3.88
CA LEU A 176 -10.61 -10.42 4.23
C LEU A 176 -11.39 -10.83 2.99
N ASN A 177 -11.24 -10.08 1.90
CA ASN A 177 -12.05 -10.20 0.69
C ASN A 177 -11.25 -10.54 -0.58
N GLU A 178 -10.11 -11.26 -0.46
CA GLU A 178 -9.30 -11.68 -1.62
C GLU A 178 -10.15 -12.36 -2.71
N GLY A 179 -11.09 -13.20 -2.31
CA GLY A 179 -11.93 -14.00 -3.21
C GLY A 179 -13.04 -13.24 -3.93
N GLU A 180 -13.31 -11.98 -3.57
CA GLU A 180 -14.48 -11.22 -4.02
C GLU A 180 -14.49 -10.94 -5.52
N SER A 181 -13.35 -10.58 -6.09
CA SER A 181 -13.23 -10.23 -7.50
C SER A 181 -11.86 -10.60 -8.06
N TRP A 182 -11.69 -10.45 -9.38
CA TRP A 182 -10.38 -10.59 -10.00
C TRP A 182 -9.42 -9.47 -9.58
N LEU A 183 -9.94 -8.25 -9.39
CA LEU A 183 -9.17 -7.11 -8.89
C LEU A 183 -8.60 -7.42 -7.50
N THR A 184 -9.44 -7.83 -6.54
CA THR A 184 -8.99 -8.12 -5.17
C THR A 184 -7.97 -9.26 -5.11
N ARG A 185 -8.07 -10.27 -6.00
CA ARG A 185 -7.05 -11.34 -6.12
C ARG A 185 -5.70 -10.83 -6.60
N VAL A 186 -5.70 -9.87 -7.52
CA VAL A 186 -4.46 -9.25 -8.01
C VAL A 186 -3.87 -8.31 -6.97
N GLU A 187 -4.70 -7.50 -6.31
CA GLU A 187 -4.26 -6.62 -5.21
C GLU A 187 -3.65 -7.41 -4.05
N ALA A 188 -4.29 -8.50 -3.64
CA ALA A 188 -3.76 -9.40 -2.61
C ALA A 188 -2.34 -9.87 -2.97
N MET A 189 -2.13 -10.30 -4.22
CA MET A 189 -0.81 -10.72 -4.68
C MET A 189 0.22 -9.57 -4.66
N LEU A 190 -0.17 -8.35 -5.05
CA LEU A 190 0.70 -7.18 -5.01
C LEU A 190 1.14 -6.85 -3.58
N LEU A 191 0.19 -6.83 -2.62
CA LEU A 191 0.45 -6.57 -1.22
C LEU A 191 1.23 -7.71 -0.54
N ASP A 192 0.95 -8.96 -0.87
CA ASP A 192 1.75 -10.10 -0.40
C ASP A 192 3.21 -9.97 -0.84
N GLY A 193 3.47 -9.54 -2.07
CA GLY A 193 4.84 -9.24 -2.53
C GLY A 193 5.54 -8.20 -1.67
N HIS A 194 4.83 -7.13 -1.32
CA HIS A 194 5.33 -6.06 -0.46
C HIS A 194 5.62 -6.54 0.96
N PHE A 195 4.66 -7.19 1.62
CA PHE A 195 4.81 -7.61 3.02
C PHE A 195 5.74 -8.83 3.17
N VAL A 196 5.58 -9.84 2.31
CA VAL A 196 6.35 -11.10 2.44
C VAL A 196 7.80 -10.92 2.01
N ILE A 197 8.05 -10.23 0.89
CA ILE A 197 9.41 -10.11 0.35
C ILE A 197 10.06 -8.79 0.76
N GLU A 198 9.48 -7.64 0.38
CA GLU A 198 10.14 -6.35 0.51
C GLU A 198 10.35 -5.96 1.98
N HIS A 199 9.31 -6.00 2.81
CA HIS A 199 9.42 -5.68 4.24
C HIS A 199 10.36 -6.63 4.97
N ALA A 200 10.20 -7.96 4.77
CA ALA A 200 11.04 -8.94 5.44
C ALA A 200 12.51 -8.84 4.99
N ALA A 201 12.76 -8.62 3.69
CA ALA A 201 14.12 -8.45 3.19
C ALA A 201 14.79 -7.20 3.77
N ARG A 202 14.09 -6.05 3.80
CA ARG A 202 14.61 -4.81 4.39
C ARG A 202 14.87 -4.97 5.88
N ALA A 203 13.87 -5.40 6.65
CA ALA A 203 13.97 -5.56 8.10
C ALA A 203 15.13 -6.48 8.51
N ARG A 204 15.20 -7.69 7.92
CA ARG A 204 16.18 -8.72 8.26
C ARG A 204 17.59 -8.44 7.74
N SER A 205 17.73 -7.53 6.77
CA SER A 205 19.06 -7.14 6.24
C SER A 205 19.58 -5.79 6.75
N GLY A 206 18.95 -5.24 7.81
CA GLY A 206 19.33 -3.96 8.39
C GLY A 206 19.13 -2.77 7.45
N ARG A 207 18.14 -2.87 6.54
CA ARG A 207 17.67 -1.76 5.71
C ARG A 207 16.50 -1.08 6.38
N TRP A 208 16.33 0.19 6.08
CA TRP A 208 15.17 0.92 6.58
C TRP A 208 13.91 0.49 5.87
N PHE A 209 12.84 0.39 6.64
CA PHE A 209 11.49 0.11 6.13
C PHE A 209 10.48 0.96 6.92
N ASN A 210 9.23 0.97 6.49
CA ASN A 210 8.23 1.85 7.06
C ASN A 210 7.16 1.10 7.86
N PHE A 211 6.54 1.82 8.78
CA PHE A 211 5.20 1.55 9.24
C PHE A 211 4.21 1.83 8.09
N ASN A 212 3.25 0.96 7.87
CA ASN A 212 2.27 1.08 6.79
C ASN A 212 0.96 1.77 7.24
N GLY A 213 1.05 2.63 8.24
CA GLY A 213 -0.07 3.41 8.76
C GLY A 213 -0.95 2.68 9.75
N THR A 214 -0.89 1.35 9.84
CA THR A 214 -1.78 0.51 10.63
C THR A 214 -1.18 -0.86 10.95
N ALA A 215 -1.84 -1.64 11.79
CA ALA A 215 -1.43 -2.98 12.20
C ALA A 215 -0.01 -3.03 12.77
N GLY A 216 0.29 -2.12 13.67
CA GLY A 216 1.59 -2.09 14.33
C GLY A 216 1.59 -1.30 15.63
N LEU A 217 2.74 -1.33 16.28
CA LEU A 217 3.01 -0.68 17.55
C LEU A 217 4.09 0.38 17.39
N TRP A 218 3.92 1.48 18.09
CA TRP A 218 4.95 2.49 18.27
C TRP A 218 5.30 2.65 19.73
N ARG A 219 6.58 2.82 20.02
CA ARG A 219 7.00 3.41 21.28
C ARG A 219 6.67 4.90 21.25
N ARG A 220 5.92 5.41 22.24
CA ARG A 220 5.52 6.83 22.31
C ARG A 220 6.73 7.77 22.22
N GLU A 221 7.82 7.42 22.91
CA GLU A 221 9.09 8.15 22.87
C GLU A 221 9.64 8.27 21.44
N ALA A 222 9.62 7.19 20.66
CA ALA A 222 10.10 7.20 19.28
C ALA A 222 9.30 8.15 18.36
N ILE A 223 7.99 8.28 18.59
CA ILE A 223 7.17 9.27 17.90
C ILE A 223 7.61 10.69 18.29
N HIS A 224 7.84 10.95 19.58
CA HIS A 224 8.28 12.27 20.06
C HIS A 224 9.66 12.64 19.53
N ASP A 225 10.64 11.76 19.62
CA ASP A 225 12.01 11.98 19.15
C ASP A 225 12.07 12.26 17.66
N ALA A 226 11.17 11.64 16.90
CA ALA A 226 11.02 11.89 15.48
C ALA A 226 10.31 13.22 15.14
N GLY A 227 9.86 13.99 16.15
CA GLY A 227 9.15 15.25 15.99
C GLY A 227 7.64 15.09 15.75
N GLY A 228 7.04 13.99 16.20
CA GLY A 228 5.59 13.75 16.18
C GLY A 228 5.02 13.43 14.80
N TRP A 229 3.70 13.26 14.75
CA TRP A 229 2.95 13.11 13.51
C TRP A 229 2.90 14.42 12.74
N GLN A 230 3.15 14.39 11.43
CA GLN A 230 3.15 15.56 10.56
C GLN A 230 2.24 15.30 9.36
N GLY A 231 1.41 16.27 9.02
CA GLY A 231 0.42 16.19 7.93
C GLY A 231 0.87 16.88 6.63
N ASP A 232 2.16 17.13 6.46
CA ASP A 232 2.76 17.80 5.30
C ASP A 232 3.09 16.84 4.14
N THR A 233 2.80 15.55 4.31
CA THR A 233 2.82 14.51 3.26
C THR A 233 1.53 13.69 3.34
N LEU A 234 1.13 13.05 2.23
CA LEU A 234 -0.04 12.15 2.20
C LEU A 234 0.23 10.76 2.77
N THR A 235 1.46 10.50 3.20
CA THR A 235 1.90 9.26 3.87
C THR A 235 2.65 9.63 5.15
N GLU A 236 1.88 10.06 6.15
CA GLU A 236 2.36 10.45 7.47
C GLU A 236 3.14 9.33 8.16
N ASP A 237 2.77 8.10 7.88
CA ASP A 237 3.37 6.87 8.36
C ASP A 237 4.78 6.64 7.79
N LEU A 238 4.94 6.78 6.48
CA LEU A 238 6.22 6.68 5.80
C LEU A 238 7.16 7.82 6.23
N ASP A 239 6.64 9.04 6.34
CA ASP A 239 7.39 10.22 6.79
C ASP A 239 7.90 10.03 8.23
N LEU A 240 7.02 9.68 9.18
CA LEU A 240 7.41 9.42 10.57
C LEU A 240 8.43 8.28 10.66
N SER A 241 8.23 7.21 9.88
CA SER A 241 9.12 6.05 9.88
C SER A 241 10.55 6.40 9.51
N TYR A 242 10.73 7.20 8.47
CA TYR A 242 12.07 7.64 8.05
C TYR A 242 12.67 8.66 9.01
N ARG A 243 11.86 9.56 9.60
CA ARG A 243 12.34 10.50 10.64
C ARG A 243 12.80 9.77 11.89
N ALA A 244 12.07 8.76 12.35
CA ALA A 244 12.44 7.97 13.51
C ALA A 244 13.77 7.21 13.29
N GLN A 245 13.93 6.59 12.12
CA GLN A 245 15.18 5.89 11.78
C GLN A 245 16.37 6.86 11.58
N LEU A 246 16.12 8.08 11.12
CA LEU A 246 17.15 9.14 11.03
C LEU A 246 17.67 9.59 12.39
N VAL A 247 16.88 9.49 13.46
CA VAL A 247 17.31 9.79 14.83
C VAL A 247 17.77 8.56 15.61
N GLY A 248 17.88 7.40 14.93
CA GLY A 248 18.54 6.22 15.48
C GLY A 248 17.60 5.08 15.93
N TRP A 249 16.29 5.26 15.91
CA TRP A 249 15.35 4.20 16.26
C TRP A 249 15.40 3.05 15.27
N ARG A 250 15.33 1.82 15.78
CA ARG A 250 15.26 0.59 15.00
C ARG A 250 13.83 0.08 14.95
N PHE A 251 13.52 -0.69 13.91
CA PHE A 251 12.21 -1.25 13.67
C PHE A 251 12.25 -2.77 13.56
N VAL A 252 11.16 -3.41 13.95
CA VAL A 252 10.97 -4.86 13.85
C VAL A 252 9.76 -5.16 12.97
N TYR A 253 9.90 -6.15 12.11
CA TYR A 253 8.81 -6.69 11.30
C TYR A 253 8.46 -8.10 11.75
N LEU A 254 7.17 -8.36 11.97
CA LEU A 254 6.62 -9.65 12.40
C LEU A 254 5.82 -10.29 11.25
N PRO A 255 6.47 -11.06 10.37
CA PRO A 255 5.79 -11.63 9.19
C PRO A 255 4.72 -12.66 9.53
N ASP A 256 4.85 -13.34 10.67
CA ASP A 256 3.93 -14.39 11.10
C ASP A 256 2.75 -13.86 11.92
N LEU A 257 2.77 -12.58 12.32
CA LEU A 257 1.64 -11.89 12.92
C LEU A 257 0.79 -11.29 11.82
N ALA A 258 -0.26 -12.01 11.42
CA ALA A 258 -1.16 -11.61 10.35
C ALA A 258 -2.33 -10.76 10.89
N VAL A 259 -2.62 -9.65 10.23
CA VAL A 259 -3.77 -8.79 10.55
C VAL A 259 -4.59 -8.58 9.28
N PRO A 260 -5.81 -9.15 9.20
CA PRO A 260 -6.64 -9.06 8.02
C PRO A 260 -7.29 -7.69 7.86
N ALA A 261 -7.42 -7.27 6.59
CA ALA A 261 -8.02 -5.99 6.18
C ALA A 261 -8.84 -6.15 4.90
N GLU A 262 -9.71 -5.18 4.62
CA GLU A 262 -10.45 -5.13 3.36
C GLU A 262 -9.62 -4.49 2.24
N LEU A 263 -9.60 -5.15 1.08
CA LEU A 263 -9.08 -4.60 -0.18
C LEU A 263 -10.14 -3.73 -0.87
N PRO A 264 -9.75 -2.68 -1.60
CA PRO A 264 -10.65 -1.95 -2.49
C PRO A 264 -11.35 -2.90 -3.47
N GLY A 265 -12.68 -2.86 -3.50
CA GLY A 265 -13.48 -3.77 -4.34
C GLY A 265 -13.73 -3.27 -5.76
N ASP A 266 -13.26 -2.05 -6.13
CA ASP A 266 -13.44 -1.45 -7.44
C ASP A 266 -12.25 -0.57 -7.87
N ILE A 267 -12.16 -0.32 -9.18
CA ILE A 267 -11.03 0.40 -9.79
C ILE A 267 -10.91 1.84 -9.28
N LEU A 268 -12.00 2.56 -9.02
CA LEU A 268 -11.92 3.95 -8.56
C LEU A 268 -11.36 4.04 -7.13
N ALA A 269 -11.82 3.14 -6.25
CA ALA A 269 -11.29 3.04 -4.89
C ALA A 269 -9.80 2.65 -4.91
N PHE A 270 -9.42 1.70 -5.74
CA PHE A 270 -8.02 1.30 -5.94
C PHE A 270 -7.17 2.45 -6.48
N LYS A 271 -7.61 3.15 -7.53
CA LYS A 271 -6.91 4.33 -8.09
C LYS A 271 -6.70 5.40 -7.05
N SER A 272 -7.74 5.70 -6.24
CA SER A 272 -7.65 6.70 -5.16
C SER A 272 -6.61 6.33 -4.11
N GLN A 273 -6.61 5.06 -3.65
CA GLN A 273 -5.65 4.55 -2.67
C GLN A 273 -4.22 4.61 -3.23
N GLN A 274 -4.01 4.06 -4.41
CA GLN A 274 -2.69 3.97 -5.05
C GLN A 274 -2.13 5.36 -5.40
N ARG A 275 -2.99 6.31 -5.85
CA ARG A 275 -2.60 7.70 -6.09
C ARG A 275 -2.07 8.36 -4.82
N ARG A 276 -2.76 8.17 -3.68
CA ARG A 276 -2.32 8.71 -2.38
C ARG A 276 -0.96 8.15 -1.99
N TRP A 277 -0.74 6.84 -2.13
CA TRP A 277 0.52 6.21 -1.81
C TRP A 277 1.66 6.68 -2.71
N ALA A 278 1.44 6.76 -4.02
CA ALA A 278 2.44 7.24 -4.96
C ALA A 278 2.80 8.72 -4.71
N LYS A 279 1.78 9.59 -4.54
CA LYS A 279 2.00 11.01 -4.25
C LYS A 279 2.75 11.19 -2.93
N GLY A 280 2.31 10.52 -1.88
CA GLY A 280 2.92 10.60 -0.55
C GLY A 280 4.36 10.10 -0.50
N SER A 281 4.68 9.00 -1.19
CA SER A 281 6.06 8.49 -1.22
C SER A 281 7.03 9.47 -1.88
N ILE A 282 6.63 10.13 -2.97
CA ILE A 282 7.45 11.15 -3.64
C ILE A 282 7.57 12.43 -2.79
N GLN A 283 6.49 12.84 -2.10
CA GLN A 283 6.55 13.95 -1.14
C GLN A 283 7.55 13.65 -0.02
N THR A 284 7.49 12.44 0.55
CA THR A 284 8.43 11.98 1.58
C THR A 284 9.86 11.92 1.03
N ALA A 285 10.04 11.45 -0.21
CA ALA A 285 11.36 11.47 -0.87
C ALA A 285 11.92 12.89 -0.98
N LYS A 286 11.13 13.86 -1.46
CA LYS A 286 11.54 15.28 -1.53
C LYS A 286 11.96 15.83 -0.17
N LYS A 287 11.20 15.51 0.87
CA LYS A 287 11.42 16.01 2.23
C LYS A 287 12.65 15.38 2.88
N LEU A 288 12.83 14.07 2.75
CA LEU A 288 13.76 13.32 3.61
C LEU A 288 15.02 12.81 2.92
N LEU A 289 15.04 12.61 1.59
CA LEU A 289 16.26 12.14 0.90
C LEU A 289 17.47 13.07 1.09
N PRO A 290 17.35 14.41 1.03
CA PRO A 290 18.49 15.29 1.28
C PRO A 290 19.07 15.11 2.70
N ARG A 291 18.22 14.90 3.71
CA ARG A 291 18.64 14.63 5.10
C ARG A 291 19.29 13.25 5.21
N LEU A 292 18.70 12.25 4.58
CA LEU A 292 19.24 10.88 4.57
C LEU A 292 20.64 10.81 3.96
N TRP A 293 20.85 11.47 2.83
CA TRP A 293 22.15 11.46 2.17
C TRP A 293 23.25 12.18 2.96
N ARG A 294 22.89 13.18 3.76
CA ARG A 294 23.80 13.87 4.68
C ARG A 294 23.98 13.16 6.02
N SER A 295 23.14 12.17 6.35
CA SER A 295 23.20 11.43 7.61
C SER A 295 24.40 10.46 7.66
N PRO A 296 24.79 9.95 8.86
CA PRO A 296 25.80 8.91 9.00
C PRO A 296 25.33 7.51 8.59
N ALA A 297 24.11 7.36 8.08
CA ALA A 297 23.56 6.07 7.68
C ALA A 297 24.48 5.36 6.66
N PRO A 298 24.63 4.03 6.75
CA PRO A 298 25.48 3.27 5.84
C PRO A 298 25.01 3.37 4.37
N TRP A 299 25.94 3.33 3.43
CA TRP A 299 25.65 3.34 1.98
C TRP A 299 24.53 2.41 1.54
N PRO A 300 24.52 1.13 1.99
CA PRO A 300 23.46 0.21 1.56
C PRO A 300 22.07 0.61 2.08
N VAL A 301 21.99 1.34 3.19
CA VAL A 301 20.73 1.91 3.70
C VAL A 301 20.28 3.08 2.82
N LYS A 302 21.20 4.00 2.48
CA LYS A 302 20.93 5.15 1.62
C LYS A 302 20.41 4.74 0.25
N LEU A 303 21.06 3.75 -0.38
CA LEU A 303 20.66 3.25 -1.70
C LEU A 303 19.28 2.59 -1.65
N GLU A 304 19.05 1.70 -0.68
CA GLU A 304 17.75 1.00 -0.57
C GLU A 304 16.62 1.97 -0.21
N ALA A 305 16.86 2.92 0.68
CA ALA A 305 15.89 3.95 1.02
C ALA A 305 15.54 4.84 -0.18
N THR A 306 16.53 5.16 -1.02
CA THR A 306 16.29 5.91 -2.26
C THR A 306 15.45 5.08 -3.23
N ALA A 307 15.79 3.81 -3.46
CA ALA A 307 15.01 2.90 -4.31
C ALA A 307 13.57 2.75 -3.78
N HIS A 308 13.40 2.61 -2.48
CA HIS A 308 12.09 2.49 -1.83
C HIS A 308 11.22 3.75 -2.01
N LEU A 309 11.74 4.91 -1.62
CA LEU A 309 10.99 6.18 -1.67
C LEU A 309 10.71 6.64 -3.11
N CYS A 310 11.60 6.30 -4.05
CA CYS A 310 11.50 6.69 -5.46
C CYS A 310 10.86 5.61 -6.35
N ALA A 311 10.36 4.49 -5.79
CA ALA A 311 9.82 3.38 -6.58
C ALA A 311 8.72 3.81 -7.56
N ASN A 312 7.88 4.78 -7.17
CA ASN A 312 6.79 5.27 -8.00
C ASN A 312 7.24 6.10 -9.23
N LEU A 313 8.53 6.52 -9.31
CA LEU A 313 9.07 7.12 -10.53
C LEU A 313 9.10 6.14 -11.72
N ALA A 314 8.92 4.85 -11.49
CA ALA A 314 8.73 3.86 -12.56
C ALA A 314 7.48 4.14 -13.41
N TYR A 315 6.40 4.69 -12.85
CA TYR A 315 5.15 4.88 -13.58
C TYR A 315 5.21 5.90 -14.73
N PRO A 316 5.80 7.09 -14.58
CA PRO A 316 6.07 7.97 -15.72
C PRO A 316 6.91 7.30 -16.82
N LEU A 317 7.88 6.45 -16.44
CA LEU A 317 8.69 5.70 -17.41
C LEU A 317 7.85 4.64 -18.14
N VAL A 318 6.96 3.92 -17.43
CA VAL A 318 6.03 2.96 -18.03
C VAL A 318 5.06 3.68 -18.98
N LEU A 319 4.52 4.83 -18.57
CA LEU A 319 3.63 5.63 -19.43
C LEU A 319 4.33 6.08 -20.70
N LEU A 320 5.55 6.60 -20.58
CA LEU A 320 6.36 7.03 -21.73
C LEU A 320 6.74 5.84 -22.63
N LEU A 321 7.11 4.70 -22.03
CA LEU A 321 7.36 3.47 -22.75
C LEU A 321 6.13 3.01 -23.54
N SER A 322 4.93 3.09 -22.93
CA SER A 322 3.67 2.75 -23.59
C SER A 322 3.40 3.58 -24.83
N VAL A 323 3.77 4.87 -24.82
CA VAL A 323 3.60 5.76 -26.00
C VAL A 323 4.63 5.45 -27.08
N ILE A 324 5.88 5.19 -26.69
CA ILE A 324 6.99 5.02 -27.64
C ILE A 324 7.02 3.61 -28.24
N THR A 325 6.63 2.57 -27.50
CA THR A 325 6.77 1.17 -27.95
C THR A 325 6.04 0.85 -29.25
N PRO A 326 4.77 1.25 -29.49
CA PRO A 326 4.10 0.97 -30.76
C PRO A 326 4.84 1.59 -31.97
N LEU A 327 5.28 2.84 -31.81
CA LEU A 327 6.01 3.57 -32.87
C LEU A 327 7.37 2.93 -33.16
N ALA A 328 8.09 2.59 -32.09
CA ALA A 328 9.38 1.95 -32.21
C ALA A 328 9.26 0.52 -32.80
N ALA A 329 8.23 -0.24 -32.47
CA ALA A 329 8.01 -1.59 -32.97
C ALA A 329 7.75 -1.61 -34.49
N ILE A 330 6.96 -0.67 -35.01
CA ILE A 330 6.68 -0.57 -36.46
C ILE A 330 7.96 -0.21 -37.25
N GLN A 331 8.79 0.70 -36.72
CA GLN A 331 10.03 1.14 -37.37
C GLN A 331 11.16 0.10 -37.34
N ARG A 332 11.06 -0.91 -36.50
CA ARG A 332 12.10 -1.94 -36.27
C ARG A 332 12.12 -3.05 -37.27
N VAL A 333 11.12 -3.14 -38.11
CA VAL A 333 11.06 -4.19 -39.13
C VAL A 333 12.31 -4.08 -40.04
N GLY A 334 13.27 -5.03 -39.85
CA GLY A 334 14.55 -5.04 -40.53
C GLY A 334 15.81 -4.75 -39.70
N HIS A 335 15.69 -4.33 -38.41
CA HIS A 335 16.85 -4.13 -37.53
C HIS A 335 17.17 -5.38 -36.69
N ALA A 336 18.13 -6.19 -37.11
CA ALA A 336 18.48 -7.50 -36.53
C ALA A 336 18.85 -7.49 -35.01
N LEU A 337 19.28 -6.36 -34.46
CA LEU A 337 19.71 -6.28 -33.02
C LEU A 337 18.59 -5.85 -32.06
N VAL A 338 17.50 -5.31 -32.53
CA VAL A 338 16.49 -4.68 -31.67
C VAL A 338 15.48 -5.68 -31.12
N GLU A 339 15.04 -6.65 -31.92
CA GLU A 339 14.15 -7.74 -31.49
C GLU A 339 14.75 -8.58 -30.36
N PRO A 340 16.03 -9.06 -30.45
CA PRO A 340 16.66 -9.76 -29.35
C PRO A 340 16.76 -8.94 -28.06
N LEU A 341 17.06 -7.64 -28.17
CA LEU A 341 17.15 -6.74 -26.99
C LEU A 341 15.80 -6.62 -26.28
N HIS A 342 14.71 -6.51 -27.04
CA HIS A 342 13.35 -6.50 -26.50
C HIS A 342 12.99 -7.80 -25.80
N ALA A 343 13.30 -8.93 -26.44
CA ALA A 343 13.07 -10.24 -25.86
C ALA A 343 13.82 -10.38 -24.52
N VAL A 344 15.06 -9.88 -24.43
CA VAL A 344 15.82 -9.85 -23.17
C VAL A 344 15.13 -9.00 -22.12
N PHE A 345 14.75 -7.76 -22.42
CA PHE A 345 14.08 -6.87 -21.45
C PHE A 345 12.74 -7.45 -20.98
N PHE A 346 11.94 -7.98 -21.90
CA PHE A 346 10.68 -8.63 -21.57
C PHE A 346 10.91 -9.86 -20.68
N THR A 347 11.89 -10.69 -21.01
CA THR A 347 12.24 -11.88 -20.24
C THR A 347 12.72 -11.50 -18.83
N VAL A 348 13.55 -10.47 -18.69
CA VAL A 348 13.99 -9.97 -17.37
C VAL A 348 12.80 -9.48 -16.55
N ALA A 349 11.89 -8.71 -17.16
CA ALA A 349 10.69 -8.22 -16.47
C ALA A 349 9.79 -9.37 -16.03
N MET A 350 9.44 -10.29 -16.93
CA MET A 350 8.59 -11.45 -16.64
C MET A 350 9.20 -12.38 -15.60
N THR A 351 10.50 -12.68 -15.74
CA THR A 351 11.20 -13.55 -14.78
C THR A 351 11.29 -12.91 -13.41
N SER A 352 11.61 -11.61 -13.35
CA SER A 352 11.71 -10.90 -12.05
C SER A 352 10.39 -10.90 -11.30
N LEU A 353 9.29 -10.64 -11.98
CA LEU A 353 7.95 -10.65 -11.39
C LEU A 353 7.48 -12.07 -11.05
N GLY A 354 7.71 -13.02 -11.97
CA GLY A 354 7.36 -14.43 -11.74
C GLY A 354 8.09 -15.01 -10.51
N VAL A 355 9.40 -14.77 -10.40
CA VAL A 355 10.19 -15.21 -9.23
C VAL A 355 9.76 -14.49 -7.96
N PHE A 356 9.58 -13.16 -8.01
CA PHE A 356 9.17 -12.36 -6.88
C PHE A 356 7.82 -12.81 -6.31
N TYR A 357 6.79 -12.88 -7.13
CA TYR A 357 5.46 -13.29 -6.68
C TYR A 357 5.33 -14.79 -6.42
N GLY A 358 6.10 -15.61 -7.14
CA GLY A 358 6.16 -17.04 -6.87
C GLY A 358 6.74 -17.37 -5.50
N VAL A 359 7.84 -16.71 -5.14
CA VAL A 359 8.45 -16.86 -3.80
C VAL A 359 7.53 -16.29 -2.72
N SER A 360 6.89 -15.14 -2.98
CA SER A 360 5.91 -14.55 -2.05
C SER A 360 4.74 -15.49 -1.80
N ALA A 361 4.10 -16.00 -2.84
CA ALA A 361 2.98 -16.92 -2.72
C ALA A 361 3.39 -18.25 -2.05
N GLY A 362 4.56 -18.80 -2.41
CA GLY A 362 5.08 -20.04 -1.82
C GLY A 362 5.41 -19.96 -0.34
N ALA A 363 5.52 -18.76 0.23
CA ALA A 363 5.80 -18.60 1.65
C ALA A 363 4.59 -18.91 2.56
N TYR A 364 3.37 -18.64 2.09
CA TYR A 364 2.16 -18.71 2.91
C TYR A 364 0.98 -19.41 2.24
N HIS A 365 1.08 -19.81 0.95
CA HIS A 365 -0.01 -20.41 0.20
C HIS A 365 0.38 -21.73 -0.44
N ASN A 366 -0.38 -22.77 -0.18
CA ASN A 366 -0.16 -24.10 -0.79
C ASN A 366 -0.47 -24.12 -2.30
N ASP A 367 -1.32 -23.20 -2.78
CA ASP A 367 -1.73 -23.02 -4.18
C ASP A 367 -0.85 -22.04 -4.97
N TRP A 368 0.40 -21.85 -4.54
CA TRP A 368 1.32 -20.84 -5.10
C TRP A 368 1.48 -20.92 -6.63
N ALA A 369 1.52 -22.13 -7.19
CA ALA A 369 1.65 -22.32 -8.64
C ALA A 369 0.42 -21.80 -9.40
N ARG A 370 -0.78 -21.98 -8.85
CA ARG A 370 -2.03 -21.42 -9.40
C ARG A 370 -2.04 -19.90 -9.32
N ARG A 371 -1.47 -19.34 -8.26
CA ARG A 371 -1.38 -17.88 -8.06
C ARG A 371 -0.43 -17.22 -9.07
N LEU A 372 0.57 -17.93 -9.60
CA LEU A 372 1.43 -17.41 -10.67
C LEU A 372 0.65 -17.01 -11.94
N GLY A 373 -0.48 -17.64 -12.22
CA GLY A 373 -1.38 -17.24 -13.30
C GLY A 373 -1.94 -15.82 -13.18
N ARG A 374 -1.81 -15.18 -12.01
CA ARG A 374 -2.21 -13.78 -11.77
C ARG A 374 -1.13 -12.77 -12.17
N VAL A 375 0.13 -13.20 -12.38
CA VAL A 375 1.26 -12.31 -12.69
C VAL A 375 1.02 -11.46 -13.95
N PRO A 376 0.57 -12.01 -15.09
CA PRO A 376 0.24 -11.19 -16.24
C PRO A 376 -0.81 -10.11 -15.95
N TRP A 377 -1.80 -10.42 -15.12
CA TRP A 377 -2.84 -9.46 -14.71
C TRP A 377 -2.32 -8.37 -13.76
N ALA A 378 -1.37 -8.71 -12.91
CA ALA A 378 -0.69 -7.70 -12.08
C ALA A 378 0.14 -6.73 -12.94
N MET A 379 0.78 -7.24 -13.99
CA MET A 379 1.48 -6.40 -14.97
C MET A 379 0.51 -5.53 -15.76
N ALA A 380 -0.60 -6.10 -16.24
CA ALA A 380 -1.65 -5.37 -16.93
C ALA A 380 -2.23 -4.25 -16.04
N LEU A 381 -2.59 -4.56 -14.78
CA LEU A 381 -3.06 -3.57 -13.82
C LEU A 381 -2.02 -2.48 -13.58
N GLY A 382 -0.75 -2.86 -13.40
CA GLY A 382 0.35 -1.90 -13.24
C GLY A 382 0.51 -0.96 -14.43
N ALA A 383 0.43 -1.46 -15.67
CA ALA A 383 0.45 -0.65 -16.88
C ALA A 383 -0.78 0.27 -16.97
N GLY A 384 -1.99 -0.27 -16.74
CA GLY A 384 -3.23 0.52 -16.73
C GLY A 384 -3.22 1.66 -15.71
N MET A 385 -2.56 1.45 -14.56
CA MET A 385 -2.41 2.46 -13.52
C MET A 385 -1.41 3.57 -13.88
N ALA A 386 -0.62 3.43 -14.95
CA ALA A 386 0.48 4.36 -15.25
C ALA A 386 0.02 5.80 -15.45
N VAL A 387 -1.16 6.05 -16.02
CA VAL A 387 -1.72 7.42 -16.16
C VAL A 387 -2.01 8.02 -14.78
N ASN A 388 -2.77 7.33 -13.95
CA ASN A 388 -3.14 7.78 -12.61
C ASN A 388 -1.92 8.02 -11.72
N GLN A 389 -0.97 7.10 -11.73
CA GLN A 389 0.24 7.17 -10.91
C GLN A 389 1.24 8.22 -11.42
N SER A 390 1.40 8.38 -12.74
CA SER A 390 2.23 9.45 -13.30
C SER A 390 1.72 10.82 -12.90
N ARG A 391 0.39 11.03 -12.95
CA ARG A 391 -0.23 12.26 -12.47
C ARG A 391 0.08 12.50 -10.99
N ALA A 392 -0.02 11.46 -10.15
CA ALA A 392 0.32 11.53 -8.71
C ALA A 392 1.80 11.93 -8.49
N VAL A 393 2.72 11.35 -9.26
CA VAL A 393 4.15 11.67 -9.22
C VAL A 393 4.41 13.12 -9.61
N PHE A 394 3.85 13.60 -10.74
CA PHE A 394 4.02 14.98 -11.17
C PHE A 394 3.41 15.97 -10.18
N GLU A 395 2.24 15.70 -9.63
CA GLU A 395 1.67 16.53 -8.58
C GLU A 395 2.53 16.57 -7.30
N ALA A 396 3.19 15.47 -6.94
CA ALA A 396 4.12 15.46 -5.81
C ALA A 396 5.39 16.24 -6.07
N LEU A 397 5.89 16.23 -7.32
CA LEU A 397 7.11 16.96 -7.70
C LEU A 397 6.89 18.46 -7.80
N PHE A 398 5.77 18.89 -8.39
CA PHE A 398 5.55 20.27 -8.83
C PHE A 398 4.33 20.94 -8.19
N GLY A 399 3.45 20.19 -7.52
CA GLY A 399 2.21 20.67 -6.93
C GLY A 399 2.26 20.79 -5.41
N GLU A 400 1.13 21.18 -4.84
CA GLU A 400 0.89 21.22 -3.39
C GLU A 400 0.54 19.84 -2.81
N VAL A 401 0.52 19.70 -1.47
CA VAL A 401 0.24 18.44 -0.77
C VAL A 401 -1.11 17.86 -1.18
N GLY A 402 -2.14 18.71 -1.33
CA GLY A 402 -3.49 18.30 -1.72
C GLY A 402 -4.30 17.70 -0.56
N ALA A 403 -5.61 17.53 -0.79
CA ALA A 403 -6.53 16.98 0.20
C ALA A 403 -6.40 15.44 0.30
N PHE A 404 -6.59 14.92 1.50
CA PHE A 404 -6.69 13.49 1.75
C PHE A 404 -8.07 12.98 1.29
N VAL A 405 -8.08 12.11 0.27
CA VAL A 405 -9.29 11.42 -0.18
C VAL A 405 -9.29 10.00 0.39
N ARG A 406 -10.31 9.69 1.18
CA ARG A 406 -10.50 8.39 1.81
C ARG A 406 -10.83 7.30 0.78
N THR A 407 -10.32 6.08 0.99
CA THR A 407 -10.72 4.89 0.22
C THR A 407 -12.02 4.32 0.81
N PRO A 408 -13.13 4.23 0.06
CA PRO A 408 -14.38 3.65 0.55
C PRO A 408 -14.26 2.19 0.94
N LYS A 409 -14.92 1.78 2.04
CA LYS A 409 -14.99 0.41 2.54
C LYS A 409 -16.43 -0.12 2.46
N ARG A 410 -16.60 -1.45 2.36
CA ARG A 410 -17.92 -2.09 2.17
C ARG A 410 -18.49 -2.67 3.45
N GLY A 411 -17.65 -3.20 4.35
CA GLY A 411 -18.09 -3.96 5.51
C GLY A 411 -18.68 -5.33 5.14
N GLU A 412 -19.02 -6.12 6.16
CA GLU A 412 -19.54 -7.50 6.00
C GLU A 412 -20.94 -7.54 5.35
N SER A 413 -21.75 -6.51 5.54
CA SER A 413 -23.12 -6.45 5.04
C SER A 413 -23.24 -6.26 3.52
N GLY A 414 -22.15 -6.05 2.80
CA GLY A 414 -22.12 -5.93 1.33
C GLY A 414 -23.04 -4.85 0.71
N GLY A 415 -23.77 -4.13 1.53
CA GLY A 415 -24.94 -3.34 1.15
C GLY A 415 -24.70 -1.87 0.86
N GLY A 416 -23.52 -1.32 1.21
CA GLY A 416 -23.32 0.11 1.02
C GLY A 416 -21.86 0.48 0.89
N ARG A 417 -21.59 1.55 0.16
CA ARG A 417 -20.27 2.19 0.07
C ARG A 417 -20.41 3.66 -0.28
N TYR A 418 -19.41 4.43 0.08
CA TYR A 418 -19.34 5.82 -0.38
C TYR A 418 -18.93 5.86 -1.86
N ALA A 419 -19.65 6.64 -2.67
CA ALA A 419 -19.33 6.81 -4.07
C ALA A 419 -18.12 7.76 -4.24
N LEU A 420 -17.20 7.42 -5.14
CA LEU A 420 -16.18 8.33 -5.64
C LEU A 420 -16.67 8.97 -6.94
N GLY A 421 -16.35 10.25 -7.14
CA GLY A 421 -16.61 10.94 -8.40
C GLY A 421 -15.85 10.33 -9.56
N GLY A 422 -16.36 10.49 -10.79
CA GLY A 422 -15.69 10.01 -12.00
C GLY A 422 -14.29 10.58 -12.17
N ASP A 423 -13.39 9.76 -12.76
CA ASP A 423 -12.01 10.14 -13.03
C ASP A 423 -11.85 10.62 -14.47
N GLY A 424 -11.39 11.87 -14.66
CA GLY A 424 -11.09 12.44 -15.98
C GLY A 424 -9.95 11.71 -16.74
N GLY A 425 -9.25 10.75 -16.11
CA GLY A 425 -8.20 9.93 -16.73
C GLY A 425 -8.74 8.78 -17.58
N ALA A 426 -10.00 8.35 -17.40
CA ALA A 426 -10.57 7.17 -18.04
C ALA A 426 -10.48 7.22 -19.59
N ILE A 427 -10.75 8.36 -20.20
CA ILE A 427 -10.68 8.53 -21.66
C ILE A 427 -9.24 8.35 -22.16
N VAL A 428 -8.26 8.90 -21.45
CA VAL A 428 -6.83 8.75 -21.79
C VAL A 428 -6.41 7.29 -21.69
N GLU A 429 -6.81 6.59 -20.62
CA GLU A 429 -6.54 5.18 -20.43
C GLU A 429 -7.15 4.33 -21.54
N ILE A 430 -8.41 4.55 -21.90
CA ILE A 430 -9.09 3.82 -23.01
C ILE A 430 -8.39 4.10 -24.33
N THR A 431 -8.05 5.36 -24.62
CA THR A 431 -7.37 5.73 -25.87
C THR A 431 -6.00 5.07 -25.98
N LEU A 432 -5.21 5.07 -24.90
CA LEU A 432 -3.93 4.36 -24.84
C LEU A 432 -4.13 2.85 -25.01
N GLY A 433 -5.15 2.29 -24.36
CA GLY A 433 -5.47 0.87 -24.46
C GLY A 433 -5.77 0.41 -25.89
N LEU A 434 -6.63 1.15 -26.58
CA LEU A 434 -6.95 0.89 -27.98
C LEU A 434 -5.72 1.06 -28.89
N GLY A 435 -4.93 2.12 -28.67
CA GLY A 435 -3.69 2.38 -29.40
C GLY A 435 -2.67 1.24 -29.25
N GLN A 436 -2.52 0.69 -28.03
CA GLN A 436 -1.64 -0.46 -27.77
C GLN A 436 -2.12 -1.73 -28.50
N LEU A 437 -3.43 -2.03 -28.49
CA LEU A 437 -3.98 -3.19 -29.17
C LEU A 437 -3.84 -3.07 -30.69
N LEU A 438 -4.10 -1.89 -31.25
CA LEU A 438 -3.85 -1.62 -32.67
C LEU A 438 -2.36 -1.77 -33.02
N GLY A 439 -1.47 -1.27 -32.16
CA GLY A 439 -0.04 -1.45 -32.28
C GLY A 439 0.37 -2.93 -32.25
N ALA A 440 -0.23 -3.74 -31.37
CA ALA A 440 0.02 -5.18 -31.31
C ALA A 440 -0.37 -5.88 -32.62
N VAL A 441 -1.54 -5.55 -33.16
CA VAL A 441 -2.02 -6.07 -34.46
C VAL A 441 -1.08 -5.65 -35.60
N ALA A 442 -0.70 -4.37 -35.64
CA ALA A 442 0.24 -3.84 -36.63
C ALA A 442 1.61 -4.56 -36.57
N CYS A 443 2.12 -4.82 -35.34
CA CYS A 443 3.34 -5.60 -35.15
C CYS A 443 3.25 -7.03 -35.70
N MET A 444 2.12 -7.72 -35.51
CA MET A 444 1.90 -9.06 -36.06
C MET A 444 1.93 -9.06 -37.58
N PHE A 445 1.26 -8.08 -38.24
CA PHE A 445 1.31 -7.94 -39.69
C PHE A 445 2.69 -7.56 -40.24
N ALA A 446 3.45 -6.81 -39.45
CA ALA A 446 4.81 -6.39 -39.80
C ALA A 446 5.89 -7.45 -39.48
N GLY A 447 5.53 -8.62 -38.94
CA GLY A 447 6.46 -9.67 -38.54
C GLY A 447 7.22 -9.42 -37.23
N ALA A 448 6.86 -8.39 -36.45
CA ALA A 448 7.45 -8.05 -35.16
C ALA A 448 6.76 -8.79 -33.99
N TRP A 449 6.73 -10.11 -34.06
CA TRP A 449 6.00 -10.99 -33.12
C TRP A 449 6.46 -10.86 -31.66
N GLY A 450 7.75 -10.51 -31.44
CA GLY A 450 8.31 -10.33 -30.09
C GLY A 450 7.70 -9.16 -29.31
N SER A 451 7.23 -8.12 -29.99
CA SER A 451 6.66 -6.91 -29.37
C SER A 451 5.15 -7.03 -29.11
N ALA A 452 4.42 -7.84 -29.89
CA ALA A 452 2.97 -7.94 -29.84
C ALA A 452 2.41 -8.35 -28.44
N PRO A 453 2.99 -9.35 -27.72
CA PRO A 453 2.47 -9.75 -26.41
C PRO A 453 2.54 -8.63 -25.35
N LEU A 454 3.61 -7.83 -25.36
CA LEU A 454 3.76 -6.72 -24.42
C LEU A 454 2.74 -5.61 -24.70
N LEU A 455 2.56 -5.25 -25.98
CA LEU A 455 1.57 -4.28 -26.40
C LEU A 455 0.15 -4.74 -26.06
N ALA A 456 -0.17 -6.02 -26.31
CA ALA A 456 -1.47 -6.59 -25.95
C ALA A 456 -1.70 -6.54 -24.41
N LEU A 457 -0.71 -6.90 -23.61
CA LEU A 457 -0.78 -6.85 -22.16
C LEU A 457 -1.04 -5.42 -21.64
N PHE A 458 -0.31 -4.45 -22.17
CA PHE A 458 -0.50 -3.04 -21.80
C PHE A 458 -1.87 -2.53 -22.26
N GLY A 459 -2.28 -2.88 -23.48
CA GLY A 459 -3.60 -2.54 -24.03
C GLY A 459 -4.74 -3.04 -23.16
N LEU A 460 -4.70 -4.31 -22.78
CA LEU A 460 -5.67 -4.91 -21.87
C LEU A 460 -5.67 -4.23 -20.49
N GLY A 461 -4.50 -3.89 -19.96
CA GLY A 461 -4.38 -3.19 -18.68
C GLY A 461 -5.00 -1.79 -18.69
N TYR A 462 -4.70 -1.00 -19.71
CA TYR A 462 -5.30 0.33 -19.89
C TYR A 462 -6.82 0.26 -20.09
N LEU A 463 -7.32 -0.69 -20.89
CA LEU A 463 -8.76 -0.90 -21.06
C LEU A 463 -9.42 -1.36 -19.75
N TRP A 464 -8.81 -2.28 -19.01
CA TRP A 464 -9.35 -2.73 -17.73
C TRP A 464 -9.51 -1.57 -16.75
N VAL A 465 -8.48 -0.74 -16.59
CA VAL A 465 -8.51 0.40 -15.67
C VAL A 465 -9.44 1.50 -16.19
N GLY A 466 -9.38 1.85 -17.48
CA GLY A 466 -10.19 2.89 -18.08
C GLY A 466 -11.70 2.57 -18.06
N LEU A 467 -12.07 1.37 -18.51
CA LEU A 467 -13.48 0.92 -18.48
C LEU A 467 -14.00 0.74 -17.05
N GLY A 468 -13.18 0.20 -16.16
CA GLY A 468 -13.51 0.10 -14.74
C GLY A 468 -13.72 1.46 -14.07
N SER A 469 -13.06 2.51 -14.58
CA SER A 469 -13.24 3.90 -14.09
C SER A 469 -14.53 4.56 -14.58
N LEU A 470 -15.15 4.05 -15.64
CA LEU A 470 -16.44 4.53 -16.14
C LEU A 470 -17.64 3.85 -15.45
N SER A 471 -17.40 2.71 -14.80
CA SER A 471 -18.48 1.97 -14.14
C SER A 471 -19.00 2.79 -12.95
N PRO A 472 -20.31 3.13 -12.91
CA PRO A 472 -20.86 3.85 -11.78
C PRO A 472 -20.70 3.02 -10.50
N ALA A 473 -20.24 3.65 -9.42
CA ALA A 473 -20.29 3.05 -8.11
C ALA A 473 -21.76 2.68 -7.81
N PRO A 474 -22.10 1.42 -7.42
CA PRO A 474 -23.46 1.10 -7.03
C PRO A 474 -23.92 2.07 -5.94
N SER A 475 -25.10 2.66 -6.13
CA SER A 475 -25.72 3.57 -5.17
C SER A 475 -25.89 2.86 -3.82
N PRO A 476 -25.60 3.52 -2.68
CA PRO A 476 -25.88 2.95 -1.37
C PRO A 476 -27.38 2.69 -1.24
N LYS A 477 -27.79 1.46 -0.94
CA LYS A 477 -29.17 1.20 -0.52
C LYS A 477 -29.39 1.90 0.82
N PRO A 478 -30.47 2.66 1.02
CA PRO A 478 -30.77 3.28 2.31
C PRO A 478 -30.92 2.17 3.37
N VAL A 479 -30.25 2.33 4.50
CA VAL A 479 -30.24 1.37 5.64
C VAL A 479 -31.65 1.14 6.19
N VAL A 480 -32.57 2.06 5.99
CA VAL A 480 -33.98 2.00 6.48
C VAL A 480 -34.80 0.87 5.84
N ALA A 481 -34.38 0.32 4.68
CA ALA A 481 -35.15 -0.74 4.01
C ALA A 481 -34.80 -2.16 4.52
N ALA A 482 -33.66 -2.37 5.15
CA ALA A 482 -33.24 -3.70 5.62
C ALA A 482 -33.87 -4.09 6.97
N GLU A 483 -34.20 -3.11 7.81
CA GLU A 483 -34.89 -3.37 9.08
C GLU A 483 -36.41 -3.63 8.89
N ALA A 484 -37.01 -3.16 7.81
CA ALA A 484 -38.41 -3.40 7.49
C ALA A 484 -38.67 -4.78 6.84
N GLU A 485 -37.67 -5.36 6.13
CA GLU A 485 -37.75 -6.72 5.57
C GLU A 485 -37.43 -7.83 6.61
N ALA A 486 -36.74 -7.49 7.72
CA ALA A 486 -36.45 -8.43 8.79
C ALA A 486 -37.52 -8.47 9.90
N ALA A 487 -38.50 -7.55 9.85
CA ALA A 487 -39.61 -7.43 10.81
C ALA A 487 -40.96 -7.83 10.23
N GLY A 488 -41.06 -8.30 8.99
CA GLY A 488 -42.23 -8.89 8.32
C GLY A 488 -41.96 -10.34 7.98
#